data_22bbbc1009b7f89f79ca8bd20071aed9
#
_entry.id   22bbbc1009b7f89f79ca8bd20071aed9
#
_cell.length_a   1.000
_cell.length_b   1.000
_cell.length_c   1.000
_cell.angle_alpha   90.00
_cell.angle_beta   90.00
_cell.angle_gamma   90.00
#
_symmetry.space_group_name_H-M   'P 1'
#
loop_
_entity.id
_entity.type
_entity.pdbx_description
1 polymer ?
#
loop_
_entity_poly.entity_id
_entity_poly.type
_entity_poly.pdbx_seq_one_letter_code
_entity_poly.pdbx_strand_id
1 'polypeptide(L)'
;MLSLFHPTNWSQACVSWIHEIHVAFDPPTPVEPGKGGFLRIMRLPTRGLAALVALSFTLHCTRPPVAWSPMPTGTHGPGAAEGQPYMEEGLASWYGGEDDGFAGRPTANGETFDPNQFTCAHRTLPLGCFVEVENLENRKRTVLRVNDRGPFMKGRILDLSQRGAKELGFLGIGTTRIRLRTVDAMGLPVALDPAFDKANPYVVQVAALSNPKNIESLRSELSNTFGEISLQGATTRTGLNVKRVRVGSYTSRQDAEQSAEQIAKLLKDRGVEPFITRQH
;
A
#
# COMPACT_ATOMS: atom_id res chain seq x y z
N MET A 1 3.72 -49.89 -31.30
CA MET A 1 2.47 -49.20 -31.57
C MET A 1 2.52 -47.87 -30.84
N LEU A 2 2.72 -46.84 -31.62
CA LEU A 2 2.71 -45.43 -31.17
C LEU A 2 1.29 -45.02 -30.85
N SER A 3 1.06 -44.23 -29.81
CA SER A 3 -0.06 -43.27 -29.77
C SER A 3 0.35 -42.02 -28.97
N LEU A 4 0.46 -40.97 -29.72
CA LEU A 4 0.65 -39.57 -29.39
C LEU A 4 -0.49 -39.07 -28.52
N PHE A 5 -0.19 -38.38 -27.41
CA PHE A 5 -1.11 -37.43 -26.78
C PHE A 5 -0.58 -36.02 -26.94
N HIS A 6 -1.28 -35.23 -27.71
CA HIS A 6 -1.11 -33.82 -28.00
C HIS A 6 -1.63 -32.98 -26.83
N PRO A 7 -1.00 -31.87 -26.47
CA PRO A 7 -1.56 -30.90 -25.53
C PRO A 7 -2.34 -29.83 -26.30
N THR A 8 -3.64 -29.81 -26.18
CA THR A 8 -4.48 -28.72 -26.69
C THR A 8 -5.50 -28.28 -25.66
N ASN A 9 -5.60 -26.94 -25.54
CA ASN A 9 -6.74 -26.15 -25.08
C ASN A 9 -6.88 -25.81 -23.59
N TRP A 10 -6.13 -24.75 -23.23
CA TRP A 10 -6.49 -23.87 -22.08
C TRP A 10 -6.69 -22.40 -22.52
N SER A 11 -7.18 -22.13 -23.71
CA SER A 11 -7.33 -20.74 -24.20
C SER A 11 -8.75 -20.35 -24.65
N GLN A 12 -9.81 -21.05 -24.22
CA GLN A 12 -11.18 -20.70 -24.63
C GLN A 12 -12.21 -20.55 -23.49
N ALA A 13 -11.81 -20.39 -22.26
CA ALA A 13 -12.75 -20.17 -21.16
C ALA A 13 -12.81 -18.72 -20.64
N CYS A 14 -12.21 -17.75 -21.34
CA CYS A 14 -12.20 -16.32 -20.92
C CYS A 14 -12.83 -15.34 -21.91
N VAL A 15 -13.61 -15.77 -22.90
CA VAL A 15 -14.20 -14.85 -23.91
C VAL A 15 -15.72 -15.05 -24.05
N SER A 16 -16.45 -15.23 -22.98
CA SER A 16 -17.93 -15.35 -23.08
C SER A 16 -18.68 -14.63 -21.97
N TRP A 17 -18.29 -13.41 -21.61
CA TRP A 17 -19.09 -12.53 -20.72
C TRP A 17 -18.97 -11.06 -21.09
N ILE A 18 -18.96 -10.72 -22.38
CA ILE A 18 -19.12 -9.33 -22.86
C ILE A 18 -20.15 -9.38 -23.99
N HIS A 19 -21.43 -9.47 -23.63
CA HIS A 19 -22.56 -8.99 -24.45
C HIS A 19 -23.78 -8.84 -23.54
N GLU A 20 -24.42 -7.71 -23.71
CA GLU A 20 -25.71 -7.27 -23.14
C GLU A 20 -25.65 -6.52 -21.79
N ILE A 21 -25.38 -5.23 -21.85
CA ILE A 21 -26.26 -4.20 -21.29
C ILE A 21 -26.08 -2.93 -22.14
N HIS A 22 -26.89 -2.80 -23.21
CA HIS A 22 -27.22 -1.52 -23.79
C HIS A 22 -28.32 -0.90 -22.93
N VAL A 23 -27.96 0.01 -22.03
CA VAL A 23 -28.91 0.96 -21.45
C VAL A 23 -28.81 2.24 -22.25
N ALA A 24 -29.87 2.53 -22.98
CA ALA A 24 -30.05 3.75 -23.74
C ALA A 24 -29.97 4.98 -22.81
N PHE A 25 -29.00 5.82 -23.06
CA PHE A 25 -28.98 7.16 -22.51
C PHE A 25 -29.67 8.09 -23.49
N ASP A 26 -30.89 8.51 -23.18
CA ASP A 26 -31.56 9.61 -23.86
C ASP A 26 -30.89 10.93 -23.43
N PRO A 27 -30.51 11.81 -24.40
CA PRO A 27 -30.00 13.13 -24.07
C PRO A 27 -31.13 14.05 -23.62
N PRO A 28 -30.90 14.97 -22.67
CA PRO A 28 -31.92 15.90 -22.21
C PRO A 28 -32.33 16.90 -23.35
N THR A 29 -33.61 17.03 -23.55
CA THR A 29 -34.26 17.98 -24.49
C THR A 29 -33.89 19.44 -24.14
N PRO A 30 -33.66 20.29 -25.15
CA PRO A 30 -33.38 21.71 -24.93
C PRO A 30 -34.64 22.44 -24.45
N VAL A 31 -34.49 23.23 -23.38
CA VAL A 31 -35.52 24.13 -22.84
C VAL A 31 -35.52 25.40 -23.67
N GLU A 32 -36.66 25.70 -24.29
CA GLU A 32 -36.90 26.96 -25.00
C GLU A 32 -36.95 28.18 -24.06
N PRO A 33 -36.47 29.37 -24.48
CA PRO A 33 -36.53 30.57 -23.68
C PRO A 33 -37.92 31.21 -23.75
N GLY A 34 -38.63 31.17 -22.62
CA GLY A 34 -39.91 31.89 -22.42
C GLY A 34 -39.73 33.41 -22.40
N LYS A 35 -40.53 34.06 -23.17
CA LYS A 35 -40.70 35.52 -23.30
C LYS A 35 -41.23 36.17 -22.02
N GLY A 36 -40.69 37.33 -21.70
CA GLY A 36 -41.48 38.44 -21.12
C GLY A 36 -41.25 38.74 -19.64
N GLY A 37 -40.63 39.87 -19.39
CA GLY A 37 -40.61 40.50 -18.08
C GLY A 37 -39.76 41.79 -18.07
N PHE A 38 -40.34 42.89 -18.59
CA PHE A 38 -39.79 44.23 -18.46
C PHE A 38 -39.65 44.58 -16.97
N LEU A 39 -38.48 44.81 -16.46
CA LEU A 39 -38.28 45.45 -15.17
C LEU A 39 -37.44 46.72 -15.34
N ARG A 40 -38.15 47.81 -15.09
CA ARG A 40 -37.82 49.21 -15.10
C ARG A 40 -36.52 49.52 -14.34
N ILE A 41 -35.58 50.13 -15.05
CA ILE A 41 -34.33 50.65 -14.46
C ILE A 41 -34.68 51.95 -13.73
N MET A 42 -34.63 51.92 -12.39
CA MET A 42 -34.62 53.09 -11.55
C MET A 42 -33.19 53.62 -11.40
N ARG A 43 -32.88 54.73 -12.02
CA ARG A 43 -31.68 55.55 -11.79
C ARG A 43 -31.76 56.19 -10.40
N LEU A 44 -30.81 55.90 -9.52
CA LEU A 44 -30.56 56.65 -8.29
C LEU A 44 -29.24 57.43 -8.43
N PRO A 45 -29.16 58.65 -7.87
CA PRO A 45 -28.09 59.57 -8.17
C PRO A 45 -26.81 59.31 -7.39
N THR A 46 -25.70 59.58 -8.05
CA THR A 46 -24.35 59.63 -7.52
C THR A 46 -24.21 60.77 -6.51
N ARG A 47 -23.88 60.46 -5.23
CA ARG A 47 -23.09 61.36 -4.37
C ARG A 47 -22.47 60.53 -3.23
N GLY A 48 -21.17 60.39 -3.30
CA GLY A 48 -20.12 60.37 -2.31
C GLY A 48 -20.35 59.66 -0.99
N LEU A 49 -19.62 58.53 -0.80
CA LEU A 49 -19.03 58.26 0.51
C LEU A 49 -17.79 57.38 0.33
N ALA A 50 -16.79 57.73 1.08
CA ALA A 50 -15.42 57.23 1.06
C ALA A 50 -15.32 55.72 1.17
N ALA A 51 -14.43 55.15 0.35
CA ALA A 51 -13.99 53.76 0.38
C ALA A 51 -13.22 53.44 1.67
N LEU A 52 -13.81 52.67 2.55
CA LEU A 52 -13.08 51.86 3.53
C LEU A 52 -12.80 50.52 2.87
N VAL A 53 -11.63 50.42 2.25
CA VAL A 53 -11.09 49.15 1.79
C VAL A 53 -10.68 48.39 3.04
N ALA A 54 -11.56 47.54 3.54
CA ALA A 54 -11.21 46.50 4.49
C ALA A 54 -10.32 45.47 3.77
N LEU A 55 -9.03 45.62 3.98
CA LEU A 55 -8.03 44.66 3.54
C LEU A 55 -8.19 43.39 4.37
N SER A 56 -9.09 42.51 3.92
CA SER A 56 -9.21 41.17 4.44
C SER A 56 -7.96 40.35 3.99
N PHE A 57 -6.92 40.43 4.79
CA PHE A 57 -5.82 39.44 4.70
C PHE A 57 -6.38 38.08 5.08
N THR A 58 -6.89 37.34 4.11
CA THR A 58 -7.02 35.89 4.24
C THR A 58 -5.62 35.33 4.29
N LEU A 59 -5.15 35.07 5.51
CA LEU A 59 -3.95 34.25 5.73
C LEU A 59 -4.27 32.87 5.12
N HIS A 60 -4.01 32.72 3.84
CA HIS A 60 -3.83 31.40 3.26
C HIS A 60 -2.52 30.88 3.82
N CYS A 61 -2.62 30.04 4.85
CA CYS A 61 -1.53 29.19 5.29
C CYS A 61 -1.21 28.20 4.18
N THR A 62 -0.59 28.67 3.10
CA THR A 62 0.06 27.80 2.14
C THR A 62 1.32 27.26 2.83
N ARG A 63 1.22 26.04 3.35
CA ARG A 63 2.42 25.32 3.78
C ARG A 63 3.42 25.34 2.62
N PRO A 64 4.66 25.82 2.84
CA PRO A 64 5.66 25.72 1.79
C PRO A 64 5.85 24.23 1.46
N PRO A 65 5.98 23.88 0.17
CA PRO A 65 6.31 22.51 -0.20
C PRO A 65 7.61 22.15 0.52
N VAL A 66 7.56 21.09 1.34
CA VAL A 66 8.76 20.55 1.97
C VAL A 66 9.73 20.22 0.83
N ALA A 67 10.84 20.96 0.78
CA ALA A 67 11.83 20.78 -0.28
C ALA A 67 12.40 19.37 -0.18
N TRP A 68 12.05 18.54 -1.15
CA TRP A 68 12.67 17.24 -1.32
C TRP A 68 14.10 17.45 -1.76
N SER A 69 15.06 17.25 -0.86
CA SER A 69 16.47 17.21 -1.28
C SER A 69 16.63 16.06 -2.27
N PRO A 70 17.31 16.26 -3.42
CA PRO A 70 17.60 15.18 -4.34
C PRO A 70 18.36 14.09 -3.60
N MET A 71 17.83 12.88 -3.66
CA MET A 71 18.43 11.72 -3.04
C MET A 71 19.64 11.25 -3.81
N PRO A 72 20.68 10.72 -3.16
CA PRO A 72 21.70 9.96 -3.85
C PRO A 72 21.01 8.80 -4.60
N THR A 73 21.31 8.67 -5.88
CA THR A 73 20.87 7.57 -6.73
C THR A 73 21.61 6.30 -6.30
N GLY A 74 21.06 5.62 -5.30
CA GLY A 74 21.53 4.32 -4.83
C GLY A 74 20.32 3.46 -4.58
N THR A 75 20.31 2.28 -5.14
CA THR A 75 19.40 1.20 -4.78
C THR A 75 19.66 0.83 -3.31
N HIS A 76 19.05 1.56 -2.39
CA HIS A 76 19.12 1.24 -0.98
C HIS A 76 17.88 0.46 -0.58
N GLY A 77 17.98 -0.85 -0.70
CA GLY A 77 17.55 -1.73 0.37
C GLY A 77 18.56 -1.57 1.53
N PRO A 78 18.30 -2.07 2.64
CA PRO A 78 17.96 -1.62 3.93
C PRO A 78 19.15 -1.52 4.85
N GLY A 79 19.22 -0.48 5.53
CA GLY A 79 20.14 -0.14 6.59
C GLY A 79 20.25 1.37 6.60
N ALA A 80 19.23 2.07 7.13
CA ALA A 80 19.41 3.46 7.43
C ALA A 80 20.62 3.56 8.36
N ALA A 81 21.66 4.30 7.95
CA ALA A 81 22.72 4.68 8.87
C ALA A 81 22.07 5.33 10.09
N GLU A 82 22.60 5.08 11.28
CA GLU A 82 22.06 5.65 12.51
C GLU A 82 21.77 7.14 12.32
N GLY A 83 20.54 7.57 12.61
CA GLY A 83 20.12 8.97 12.48
C GLY A 83 19.57 9.36 11.09
N GLN A 84 19.54 8.48 10.10
CA GLN A 84 18.95 8.77 8.79
C GLN A 84 17.51 8.23 8.68
N PRO A 85 16.62 8.93 7.95
CA PRO A 85 15.29 8.40 7.64
C PRO A 85 15.39 7.06 6.90
N TYR A 86 14.52 6.13 7.22
CA TYR A 86 14.38 4.94 6.41
C TYR A 86 13.85 5.31 5.02
N MET A 87 14.40 4.69 3.98
CA MET A 87 14.01 4.92 2.59
C MET A 87 13.95 3.60 1.84
N GLU A 88 12.94 3.48 0.95
CA GLU A 88 12.77 2.32 0.10
C GLU A 88 12.13 2.72 -1.24
N GLU A 89 12.56 2.07 -2.35
CA GLU A 89 11.94 2.18 -3.66
C GLU A 89 11.40 0.83 -4.11
N GLY A 90 10.24 0.84 -4.75
CA GLY A 90 9.63 -0.37 -5.28
C GLY A 90 8.23 -0.13 -5.83
N LEU A 91 7.50 -1.22 -6.05
CA LEU A 91 6.12 -1.15 -6.50
C LEU A 91 5.18 -0.94 -5.31
N ALA A 92 4.17 -0.10 -5.51
CA ALA A 92 3.01 0.02 -4.63
C ALA A 92 1.76 -0.45 -5.34
N SER A 93 0.80 -0.97 -4.57
CA SER A 93 -0.58 -1.17 -4.98
C SER A 93 -1.52 -0.51 -3.98
N TRP A 94 -2.82 -0.77 -4.10
CA TRP A 94 -3.81 -0.26 -3.17
C TRP A 94 -4.89 -1.32 -2.88
N TYR A 95 -5.64 -1.12 -1.80
CA TYR A 95 -6.73 -1.97 -1.34
C TYR A 95 -7.85 -1.11 -0.74
N GLY A 96 -9.01 -1.69 -0.50
CA GLY A 96 -10.20 -0.99 -0.02
C GLY A 96 -11.13 -0.56 -1.15
N GLY A 97 -11.11 -1.27 -2.29
CA GLY A 97 -12.15 -1.18 -3.31
C GLY A 97 -13.49 -1.77 -2.82
N GLU A 98 -14.58 -1.42 -3.48
CA GLU A 98 -15.94 -1.83 -3.07
C GLU A 98 -16.09 -3.36 -2.94
N ASP A 99 -15.41 -4.14 -3.80
CA ASP A 99 -15.57 -5.59 -3.89
C ASP A 99 -14.44 -6.40 -3.25
N ASP A 100 -13.40 -5.77 -2.70
CA ASP A 100 -12.25 -6.51 -2.16
C ASP A 100 -12.41 -6.99 -0.71
N GLY A 101 -13.48 -6.51 -0.04
CA GLY A 101 -13.89 -6.94 1.29
C GLY A 101 -12.88 -6.61 2.41
N PHE A 102 -12.00 -5.61 2.23
CA PHE A 102 -11.10 -5.14 3.29
C PHE A 102 -11.75 -4.08 4.18
N ALA A 103 -12.63 -3.23 3.65
CA ALA A 103 -13.30 -2.19 4.42
C ALA A 103 -14.00 -2.76 5.65
N GLY A 104 -13.85 -2.08 6.79
CA GLY A 104 -14.45 -2.52 8.06
C GLY A 104 -13.72 -3.64 8.80
N ARG A 105 -12.66 -4.23 8.23
CA ARG A 105 -11.86 -5.27 8.91
C ARG A 105 -10.79 -4.69 9.81
N PRO A 106 -10.39 -5.43 10.87
CA PRO A 106 -9.27 -5.00 11.69
C PRO A 106 -7.96 -5.03 10.90
N THR A 107 -7.16 -3.98 11.04
CA THR A 107 -5.78 -3.89 10.57
C THR A 107 -4.81 -4.50 11.58
N ALA A 108 -3.54 -4.60 11.21
CA ALA A 108 -2.52 -5.20 12.08
C ALA A 108 -2.28 -4.43 13.39
N ASN A 109 -2.61 -3.14 13.46
CA ASN A 109 -2.56 -2.37 14.70
C ASN A 109 -3.86 -2.40 15.51
N GLY A 110 -4.89 -3.15 15.04
CA GLY A 110 -6.18 -3.31 15.72
C GLY A 110 -7.24 -2.26 15.37
N GLU A 111 -6.92 -1.28 14.54
CA GLU A 111 -7.90 -0.32 14.04
C GLU A 111 -8.84 -0.96 13.00
N THR A 112 -10.02 -0.39 12.83
CA THR A 112 -10.90 -0.74 11.71
C THR A 112 -10.39 -0.06 10.44
N PHE A 113 -10.17 -0.84 9.38
CA PHE A 113 -9.72 -0.30 8.10
C PHE A 113 -10.80 0.55 7.44
N ASP A 114 -10.46 1.79 7.13
CA ASP A 114 -11.27 2.74 6.38
C ASP A 114 -10.52 3.14 5.09
N PRO A 115 -11.04 2.79 3.90
CA PRO A 115 -10.40 3.12 2.62
C PRO A 115 -10.27 4.63 2.36
N ASN A 116 -11.02 5.47 3.10
CA ASN A 116 -11.00 6.93 2.96
C ASN A 116 -9.95 7.62 3.84
N GLN A 117 -9.20 6.90 4.65
CA GLN A 117 -8.11 7.45 5.45
C GLN A 117 -6.77 7.40 4.70
N PHE A 118 -5.84 8.26 5.08
CA PHE A 118 -4.45 8.25 4.59
C PHE A 118 -3.62 7.22 5.35
N THR A 119 -3.82 5.94 5.02
CA THR A 119 -3.13 4.80 5.65
C THR A 119 -2.50 3.88 4.62
N CYS A 120 -1.58 3.04 5.08
CA CYS A 120 -0.93 2.05 4.24
C CYS A 120 -0.51 0.82 5.05
N ALA A 121 -0.26 -0.27 4.32
CA ALA A 121 0.33 -1.49 4.83
C ALA A 121 1.80 -1.59 4.41
N HIS A 122 2.70 -1.86 5.36
CA HIS A 122 4.11 -2.11 5.12
C HIS A 122 4.57 -3.33 5.92
N ARG A 123 5.55 -4.10 5.35
CA ARG A 123 5.96 -5.37 5.97
C ARG A 123 6.65 -5.20 7.32
N THR A 124 7.51 -4.19 7.44
CA THR A 124 8.47 -4.11 8.55
C THR A 124 8.50 -2.78 9.28
N LEU A 125 8.02 -1.67 8.71
CA LEU A 125 7.99 -0.37 9.37
C LEU A 125 7.13 -0.41 10.66
N PRO A 126 7.46 0.40 11.68
CA PRO A 126 6.65 0.52 12.89
C PRO A 126 5.18 0.82 12.57
N LEU A 127 4.26 0.11 13.22
CA LEU A 127 2.85 0.49 13.18
C LEU A 127 2.66 1.83 13.88
N GLY A 128 1.92 2.74 13.27
CA GLY A 128 1.73 4.11 13.74
C GLY A 128 2.72 5.13 13.18
N CYS A 129 3.87 4.71 12.59
CA CYS A 129 4.78 5.67 11.95
C CYS A 129 4.18 6.26 10.68
N PHE A 130 4.71 7.41 10.27
CA PHE A 130 4.33 8.08 9.04
C PHE A 130 5.40 7.90 7.97
N VAL A 131 4.96 7.79 6.73
CA VAL A 131 5.80 7.73 5.55
C VAL A 131 5.33 8.77 4.53
N GLU A 132 6.26 9.55 4.00
CA GLU A 132 6.02 10.32 2.79
C GLU A 132 6.27 9.40 1.61
N VAL A 133 5.32 9.35 0.69
CA VAL A 133 5.34 8.51 -0.50
C VAL A 133 5.30 9.40 -1.73
N GLU A 134 6.27 9.23 -2.62
CA GLU A 134 6.32 9.86 -3.94
C GLU A 134 6.02 8.82 -5.02
N ASN A 135 5.04 9.11 -5.86
CA ASN A 135 4.83 8.38 -7.10
C ASN A 135 5.87 8.84 -8.14
N LEU A 136 6.76 7.96 -8.56
CA LEU A 136 7.88 8.30 -9.44
C LEU A 136 7.46 8.60 -10.88
N GLU A 137 6.26 8.18 -11.30
CA GLU A 137 5.74 8.41 -12.64
C GLU A 137 5.16 9.83 -12.82
N ASN A 138 4.55 10.40 -11.77
CA ASN A 138 3.88 11.70 -11.86
C ASN A 138 4.33 12.73 -10.83
N ARG A 139 5.29 12.38 -9.96
CA ARG A 139 5.88 13.22 -8.91
C ARG A 139 4.91 13.69 -7.82
N LYS A 140 3.70 13.16 -7.78
CA LYS A 140 2.78 13.42 -6.67
C LYS A 140 3.27 12.81 -5.38
N ARG A 141 3.00 13.49 -4.26
CA ARG A 141 3.43 13.07 -2.92
C ARG A 141 2.28 13.14 -1.94
N THR A 142 2.31 12.25 -0.98
CA THR A 142 1.38 12.28 0.17
C THR A 142 2.04 11.65 1.39
N VAL A 143 1.54 12.00 2.57
CA VAL A 143 1.97 11.37 3.83
C VAL A 143 0.90 10.38 4.26
N LEU A 144 1.32 9.15 4.57
CA LEU A 144 0.46 8.04 4.97
C LEU A 144 0.93 7.50 6.32
N ARG A 145 0.00 7.04 7.13
CA ARG A 145 0.30 6.34 8.39
C ARG A 145 0.31 4.83 8.15
N VAL A 146 1.34 4.16 8.61
CA VAL A 146 1.43 2.70 8.57
C VAL A 146 0.56 2.12 9.67
N ASN A 147 -0.53 1.46 9.32
CA ASN A 147 -1.43 0.83 10.30
C ASN A 147 -1.67 -0.67 10.03
N ASP A 148 -1.14 -1.20 8.92
CA ASP A 148 -1.33 -2.58 8.54
C ASP A 148 -0.05 -3.26 8.09
N ARG A 149 -0.10 -4.61 7.94
CA ARG A 149 0.98 -5.47 7.47
C ARG A 149 0.70 -6.01 6.06
N GLY A 150 1.68 -5.89 5.22
CA GLY A 150 1.71 -6.22 3.81
C GLY A 150 2.66 -5.30 3.07
N PRO A 151 2.75 -5.40 1.76
CA PRO A 151 2.21 -6.44 0.87
C PRO A 151 2.91 -7.79 1.02
N PHE A 152 2.17 -8.87 0.78
CA PHE A 152 2.72 -10.23 0.78
C PHE A 152 2.93 -10.78 -0.65
N MET A 153 2.81 -9.90 -1.63
CA MET A 153 3.13 -10.19 -3.03
C MET A 153 4.55 -9.74 -3.36
N LYS A 154 5.26 -10.56 -4.16
CA LYS A 154 6.63 -10.27 -4.58
C LYS A 154 6.73 -8.96 -5.36
N GLY A 155 7.82 -8.22 -5.13
CA GLY A 155 8.13 -6.96 -5.83
C GLY A 155 7.35 -5.74 -5.33
N ARG A 156 6.33 -5.90 -4.50
CA ARG A 156 5.63 -4.77 -3.87
C ARG A 156 6.21 -4.47 -2.49
N ILE A 157 6.30 -3.19 -2.17
CA ILE A 157 6.81 -2.71 -0.88
C ILE A 157 5.73 -2.02 -0.04
N LEU A 158 4.68 -1.49 -0.67
CA LEU A 158 3.62 -0.74 0.01
C LEU A 158 2.26 -1.03 -0.62
N ASP A 159 1.24 -1.24 0.22
CA ASP A 159 -0.16 -1.24 -0.21
C ASP A 159 -0.87 -0.05 0.45
N LEU A 160 -1.44 0.84 -0.38
CA LEU A 160 -2.08 2.07 0.09
C LEU A 160 -3.59 1.85 0.26
N SER A 161 -4.20 2.65 1.14
CA SER A 161 -5.65 2.83 1.10
C SER A 161 -6.10 3.40 -0.24
N GLN A 162 -7.36 3.24 -0.60
CA GLN A 162 -7.96 3.83 -1.80
C GLN A 162 -7.74 5.35 -1.85
N ARG A 163 -7.87 6.04 -0.71
CA ARG A 163 -7.61 7.49 -0.59
C ARG A 163 -6.18 7.85 -0.93
N GLY A 164 -5.21 7.11 -0.42
CA GLY A 164 -3.79 7.31 -0.72
C GLY A 164 -3.48 7.13 -2.19
N ALA A 165 -4.01 6.06 -2.82
CA ALA A 165 -3.82 5.80 -4.25
C ALA A 165 -4.44 6.88 -5.14
N LYS A 166 -5.62 7.39 -4.76
CA LYS A 166 -6.28 8.50 -5.44
C LYS A 166 -5.44 9.78 -5.39
N GLU A 167 -4.90 10.11 -4.22
CA GLU A 167 -4.04 11.29 -4.02
C GLU A 167 -2.77 11.21 -4.87
N LEU A 168 -2.12 10.04 -4.89
CA LEU A 168 -0.94 9.80 -5.72
C LEU A 168 -1.25 9.60 -7.21
N GLY A 169 -2.53 9.56 -7.61
CA GLY A 169 -2.98 9.54 -8.99
C GLY A 169 -2.77 8.21 -9.72
N PHE A 170 -2.83 7.07 -9.02
CA PHE A 170 -2.70 5.76 -9.66
C PHE A 170 -3.85 4.78 -9.35
N LEU A 171 -4.96 5.25 -8.77
CA LEU A 171 -6.10 4.41 -8.41
C LEU A 171 -6.61 3.57 -9.59
N GLY A 172 -6.75 4.14 -10.78
CA GLY A 172 -7.22 3.44 -11.99
C GLY A 172 -6.15 2.57 -12.67
N ILE A 173 -4.87 2.71 -12.30
CA ILE A 173 -3.75 1.95 -12.87
C ILE A 173 -3.48 0.68 -12.06
N GLY A 174 -3.83 0.67 -10.78
CA GLY A 174 -3.67 -0.45 -9.86
C GLY A 174 -2.31 -0.57 -9.19
N THR A 175 -1.20 -0.32 -9.91
CA THR A 175 0.16 -0.34 -9.37
C THR A 175 0.99 0.80 -9.93
N THR A 176 1.99 1.27 -9.16
CA THR A 176 2.94 2.29 -9.62
C THR A 176 4.29 2.14 -8.91
N ARG A 177 5.34 2.71 -9.49
CA ARG A 177 6.64 2.81 -8.83
C ARG A 177 6.62 3.98 -7.86
N ILE A 178 7.06 3.72 -6.64
CA ILE A 178 7.13 4.72 -5.59
C ILE A 178 8.51 4.77 -4.94
N ARG A 179 8.78 5.90 -4.30
CA ARG A 179 9.79 6.05 -3.27
C ARG A 179 9.10 6.45 -1.99
N LEU A 180 9.45 5.81 -0.87
CA LEU A 180 8.98 6.20 0.44
C LEU A 180 10.14 6.61 1.35
N ARG A 181 9.86 7.47 2.32
CA ARG A 181 10.75 7.76 3.46
C ARG A 181 9.95 7.96 4.73
N THR A 182 10.57 7.64 5.88
CA THR A 182 9.95 7.92 7.17
C THR A 182 9.96 9.40 7.50
N VAL A 183 8.82 9.87 8.01
CA VAL A 183 8.61 11.27 8.40
C VAL A 183 7.85 11.33 9.73
N ASP A 184 7.87 12.49 10.39
CA ASP A 184 6.96 12.78 11.49
C ASP A 184 5.55 13.15 10.99
N ALA A 185 4.64 13.44 11.90
CA ALA A 185 3.28 13.84 11.58
C ALA A 185 3.19 15.17 10.80
N MET A 186 4.26 15.98 10.81
CA MET A 186 4.37 17.22 10.05
C MET A 186 5.02 17.04 8.66
N GLY A 187 5.46 15.81 8.34
CA GLY A 187 6.12 15.49 7.08
C GLY A 187 7.63 15.78 7.07
N LEU A 188 8.24 16.06 8.22
CA LEU A 188 9.68 16.23 8.30
C LEU A 188 10.38 14.87 8.38
N PRO A 189 11.50 14.66 7.65
CA PRO A 189 12.25 13.41 7.69
C PRO A 189 12.68 13.04 9.11
N VAL A 190 12.43 11.77 9.51
CA VAL A 190 12.78 11.25 10.83
C VAL A 190 13.38 9.85 10.72
N ALA A 191 14.47 9.63 11.47
CA ALA A 191 15.04 8.29 11.62
C ALA A 191 14.09 7.39 12.43
N LEU A 192 14.12 6.09 12.13
CA LEU A 192 13.49 5.10 13.00
C LEU A 192 14.26 4.98 14.31
N ASP A 193 13.53 4.78 15.40
CA ASP A 193 14.15 4.51 16.70
C ASP A 193 14.85 3.13 16.65
N PRO A 194 16.17 3.04 16.87
CA PRO A 194 16.88 1.77 16.92
C PRO A 194 16.33 0.81 17.98
N ALA A 195 15.75 1.31 19.07
CA ALA A 195 15.10 0.49 20.09
C ALA A 195 13.88 -0.28 19.55
N PHE A 196 13.23 0.25 18.50
CA PHE A 196 12.13 -0.46 17.85
C PHE A 196 12.57 -1.77 17.22
N ASP A 197 13.70 -1.80 16.52
CA ASP A 197 14.22 -3.01 15.87
C ASP A 197 14.58 -4.08 16.90
N LYS A 198 15.16 -3.69 18.01
CA LYS A 198 15.51 -4.59 19.12
C LYS A 198 14.27 -5.17 19.80
N ALA A 199 13.21 -4.36 19.99
CA ALA A 199 11.97 -4.79 20.63
C ALA A 199 11.08 -5.63 19.69
N ASN A 200 11.24 -5.47 18.38
CA ASN A 200 10.40 -6.12 17.36
C ASN A 200 11.28 -6.79 16.29
N PRO A 201 11.88 -7.95 16.60
CA PRO A 201 12.81 -8.61 15.69
C PRO A 201 12.17 -8.97 14.35
N TYR A 202 12.98 -9.03 13.33
CA TYR A 202 12.58 -9.53 12.02
C TYR A 202 12.47 -11.07 12.06
N VAL A 203 11.51 -11.57 11.31
CA VAL A 203 11.34 -13.01 11.06
C VAL A 203 11.14 -13.24 9.56
N VAL A 204 11.55 -14.41 9.08
CA VAL A 204 11.30 -14.83 7.71
C VAL A 204 10.05 -15.69 7.69
N GLN A 205 8.96 -15.21 7.12
CA GLN A 205 7.77 -16.01 6.90
C GLN A 205 7.93 -16.81 5.61
N VAL A 206 7.89 -18.13 5.73
CA VAL A 206 8.14 -19.06 4.62
C VAL A 206 6.85 -19.47 3.94
N ALA A 207 5.83 -19.80 4.72
CA ALA A 207 4.54 -20.23 4.18
C ALA A 207 3.41 -19.99 5.18
N ALA A 208 2.17 -20.07 4.67
CA ALA A 208 0.96 -20.16 5.46
C ALA A 208 0.17 -21.40 5.01
N LEU A 209 0.10 -22.43 5.83
CA LEU A 209 -0.40 -23.76 5.46
C LEU A 209 -1.54 -24.18 6.39
N SER A 210 -2.53 -24.89 5.82
CA SER A 210 -3.65 -25.47 6.58
C SER A 210 -3.47 -26.97 6.85
N ASN A 211 -2.71 -27.66 6.01
CA ASN A 211 -2.50 -29.12 6.14
C ASN A 211 -1.41 -29.44 7.17
N PRO A 212 -1.73 -30.17 8.28
CA PRO A 212 -0.75 -30.48 9.32
C PRO A 212 0.47 -31.28 8.83
N LYS A 213 0.29 -32.18 7.86
CA LYS A 213 1.40 -32.97 7.31
C LYS A 213 2.39 -32.09 6.55
N ASN A 214 1.91 -31.14 5.77
CA ASN A 214 2.74 -30.20 5.02
C ASN A 214 3.47 -29.23 5.97
N ILE A 215 2.81 -28.82 7.06
CA ILE A 215 3.41 -27.99 8.10
C ILE A 215 4.58 -28.71 8.74
N GLU A 216 4.39 -29.95 9.19
CA GLU A 216 5.43 -30.74 9.86
C GLU A 216 6.57 -31.09 8.92
N SER A 217 6.29 -31.47 7.67
CA SER A 217 7.31 -31.71 6.65
C SER A 217 8.18 -30.46 6.41
N LEU A 218 7.55 -29.28 6.24
CA LEU A 218 8.28 -28.04 6.03
C LEU A 218 9.08 -27.64 7.28
N ARG A 219 8.49 -27.78 8.47
CA ARG A 219 9.15 -27.50 9.75
C ARG A 219 10.40 -28.39 9.93
N SER A 220 10.26 -29.69 9.72
CA SER A 220 11.39 -30.64 9.84
C SER A 220 12.54 -30.32 8.88
N GLU A 221 12.21 -29.97 7.63
CA GLU A 221 13.19 -29.60 6.63
C GLU A 221 13.96 -28.31 7.01
N LEU A 222 13.23 -27.29 7.48
CA LEU A 222 13.83 -26.01 7.87
C LEU A 222 14.63 -26.11 9.17
N SER A 223 14.16 -26.90 10.16
CA SER A 223 14.83 -27.01 11.47
C SER A 223 16.23 -27.62 11.41
N ASN A 224 16.51 -28.39 10.39
CA ASN A 224 17.85 -28.98 10.18
C ASN A 224 18.90 -27.92 9.79
N THR A 225 18.48 -26.78 9.26
CA THR A 225 19.38 -25.76 8.71
C THR A 225 19.27 -24.40 9.41
N PHE A 226 18.07 -24.04 9.88
CA PHE A 226 17.75 -22.66 10.29
C PHE A 226 17.33 -22.50 11.76
N GLY A 227 17.63 -23.40 12.64
CA GLY A 227 17.39 -23.22 14.08
C GLY A 227 15.93 -23.06 14.47
N GLU A 228 15.54 -21.91 15.03
CA GLU A 228 14.21 -21.70 15.59
C GLU A 228 13.12 -21.55 14.51
N ILE A 229 12.13 -22.45 14.54
CA ILE A 229 10.94 -22.40 13.68
C ILE A 229 9.70 -22.16 14.54
N SER A 230 9.04 -21.05 14.31
CA SER A 230 7.78 -20.71 14.99
C SER A 230 6.56 -20.94 14.10
N LEU A 231 5.47 -21.39 14.73
CA LEU A 231 4.18 -21.63 14.09
C LEU A 231 3.13 -20.68 14.67
N GLN A 232 2.69 -19.69 13.91
CA GLN A 232 1.66 -18.75 14.32
C GLN A 232 0.33 -19.07 13.66
N GLY A 233 -0.74 -19.20 14.46
CA GLY A 233 -2.11 -19.34 13.95
C GLY A 233 -2.58 -18.06 13.27
N ALA A 234 -3.32 -18.20 12.15
CA ALA A 234 -3.95 -17.11 11.47
C ALA A 234 -5.21 -17.60 10.74
N THR A 235 -6.14 -16.70 10.46
CA THR A 235 -7.32 -16.98 9.65
C THR A 235 -7.21 -16.16 8.35
N THR A 236 -7.38 -16.82 7.20
CA THR A 236 -7.38 -16.17 5.89
C THR A 236 -8.63 -15.32 5.70
N ARG A 237 -8.67 -14.49 4.66
CA ARG A 237 -9.87 -13.72 4.28
C ARG A 237 -11.10 -14.61 4.00
N THR A 238 -10.86 -15.82 3.51
CA THR A 238 -11.91 -16.80 3.21
C THR A 238 -12.34 -17.62 4.43
N GLY A 239 -11.85 -17.27 5.64
CA GLY A 239 -12.18 -17.98 6.88
C GLY A 239 -11.36 -19.25 7.12
N LEU A 240 -10.40 -19.59 6.28
CA LEU A 240 -9.58 -20.78 6.45
C LEU A 240 -8.52 -20.56 7.56
N ASN A 241 -8.48 -21.47 8.52
CA ASN A 241 -7.44 -21.46 9.55
C ASN A 241 -6.13 -22.02 8.97
N VAL A 242 -5.06 -21.25 9.13
CA VAL A 242 -3.71 -21.60 8.66
C VAL A 242 -2.70 -21.44 9.78
N LYS A 243 -1.56 -22.12 9.63
CA LYS A 243 -0.34 -21.87 10.42
C LYS A 243 0.68 -21.17 9.54
N ARG A 244 1.15 -20.00 9.99
CA ARG A 244 2.29 -19.30 9.38
C ARG A 244 3.56 -19.96 9.90
N VAL A 245 4.37 -20.48 8.99
CA VAL A 245 5.69 -21.04 9.30
C VAL A 245 6.70 -19.91 9.21
N ARG A 246 7.36 -19.60 10.31
CA ARG A 246 8.32 -18.51 10.45
C ARG A 246 9.66 -19.01 10.95
N VAL A 247 10.74 -18.46 10.42
CA VAL A 247 12.13 -18.85 10.70
C VAL A 247 12.85 -17.70 11.37
N GLY A 248 13.56 -18.02 12.44
CA GLY A 248 14.51 -17.15 13.13
C GLY A 248 13.88 -15.98 13.87
N SER A 249 14.76 -15.23 14.53
CA SER A 249 14.49 -13.97 15.21
C SER A 249 15.73 -13.10 15.01
N TYR A 250 15.66 -12.13 14.10
CA TYR A 250 16.80 -11.33 13.66
C TYR A 250 16.66 -9.90 14.13
N THR A 251 17.72 -9.35 14.72
CA THR A 251 17.76 -7.94 15.14
C THR A 251 18.10 -7.00 13.97
N SER A 252 18.73 -7.55 12.92
CA SER A 252 19.08 -6.82 11.70
C SER A 252 18.24 -7.33 10.52
N ARG A 253 17.79 -6.40 9.68
CA ARG A 253 17.10 -6.75 8.44
C ARG A 253 18.02 -7.49 7.47
N GLN A 254 19.30 -7.15 7.44
CA GLN A 254 20.28 -7.78 6.57
C GLN A 254 20.43 -9.28 6.87
N ASP A 255 20.47 -9.66 8.15
CA ASP A 255 20.56 -11.08 8.55
C ASP A 255 19.27 -11.82 8.14
N ALA A 256 18.12 -11.18 8.30
CA ALA A 256 16.84 -11.73 7.86
C ALA A 256 16.79 -11.92 6.32
N GLU A 257 17.35 -10.99 5.54
CA GLU A 257 17.44 -11.08 4.07
C GLU A 257 18.34 -12.23 3.63
N GLN A 258 19.50 -12.36 4.24
CA GLN A 258 20.41 -13.48 3.96
C GLN A 258 19.75 -14.83 4.26
N SER A 259 19.04 -14.91 5.37
CA SER A 259 18.27 -16.12 5.72
C SER A 259 17.14 -16.39 4.72
N ALA A 260 16.40 -15.35 4.32
CA ALA A 260 15.33 -15.48 3.32
C ALA A 260 15.87 -15.99 1.96
N GLU A 261 17.03 -15.49 1.52
CA GLU A 261 17.68 -15.98 0.30
C GLU A 261 18.12 -17.45 0.39
N GLN A 262 18.67 -17.85 1.54
CA GLN A 262 19.07 -19.24 1.77
C GLN A 262 17.85 -20.17 1.75
N ILE A 263 16.77 -19.77 2.42
CA ILE A 263 15.50 -20.51 2.42
C ILE A 263 14.90 -20.58 1.01
N ALA A 264 14.93 -19.50 0.25
CA ALA A 264 14.44 -19.49 -1.13
C ALA A 264 15.24 -20.44 -2.03
N LYS A 265 16.56 -20.56 -1.83
CA LYS A 265 17.41 -21.52 -2.54
C LYS A 265 17.07 -22.96 -2.15
N LEU A 266 16.90 -23.23 -0.85
CA LEU A 266 16.55 -24.57 -0.35
C LEU A 266 15.20 -25.06 -0.88
N LEU A 267 14.21 -24.17 -0.93
CA LEU A 267 12.82 -24.49 -1.30
C LEU A 267 12.47 -24.14 -2.76
N LYS A 268 13.47 -23.91 -3.61
CA LYS A 268 13.29 -23.49 -5.01
C LYS A 268 12.32 -24.40 -5.78
N ASP A 269 12.45 -25.70 -5.62
CA ASP A 269 11.64 -26.70 -6.32
C ASP A 269 10.18 -26.76 -5.83
N ARG A 270 9.90 -26.18 -4.67
CA ARG A 270 8.54 -26.06 -4.11
C ARG A 270 7.80 -24.78 -4.49
N GLY A 271 8.47 -23.87 -5.21
CA GLY A 271 7.90 -22.58 -5.58
C GLY A 271 7.58 -21.68 -4.37
N VAL A 272 8.27 -21.87 -3.25
CA VAL A 272 8.09 -21.08 -2.02
C VAL A 272 8.88 -19.80 -2.14
N GLU A 273 8.23 -18.66 -1.91
CA GLU A 273 8.84 -17.34 -1.87
C GLU A 273 8.78 -16.79 -0.44
N PRO A 274 9.87 -16.97 0.37
CA PRO A 274 9.92 -16.42 1.71
C PRO A 274 9.98 -14.88 1.67
N PHE A 275 9.41 -14.25 2.69
CA PHE A 275 9.48 -12.80 2.85
C PHE A 275 9.72 -12.40 4.30
N ILE A 276 10.32 -11.23 4.48
CA ILE A 276 10.64 -10.69 5.80
C ILE A 276 9.43 -9.93 6.35
N THR A 277 9.15 -10.15 7.62
CA THR A 277 8.14 -9.42 8.39
C THR A 277 8.62 -9.23 9.82
N ARG A 278 7.78 -8.64 10.69
CA ARG A 278 8.06 -8.52 12.12
C ARG A 278 7.38 -9.64 12.93
N GLN A 279 8.02 -9.99 14.04
CA GLN A 279 7.40 -10.85 15.04
C GLN A 279 6.32 -10.04 15.77
N HIS A 280 5.06 -10.50 15.72
CA HIS A 280 3.92 -9.96 16.47
C HIS A 280 3.26 -11.05 17.23
#